data_2d6ef1c683497f762db74eac25f9222c
#
_entry.id   2d6ef1c683497f762db74eac25f9222c
#
_cell.length_a   1.000
_cell.length_b   1.000
_cell.length_c   1.000
_cell.angle_alpha   90.00
_cell.angle_beta   90.00
_cell.angle_gamma   90.00
#
_symmetry.space_group_name_H-M   'P 1'
#
loop_
_entity.id
_entity.type
_entity.pdbx_description
1 polymer ?
#
loop_
_entity_poly.entity_id
_entity_poly.type
_entity_poly.pdbx_seq_one_letter_code
_entity_poly.pdbx_strand_id
1 'polypeptide(L)'
;MPFTFSHPAIVLPLTFLPRQWFSLTGLVIGSLTPDFEYFLRMRIKSNYSHTIDGLFWFDLPLGLLLAFIFHNIVRDSLFDNLPTILKSRFSAFRQFDWNGHFKRNWLVVTISILIGAASHIFWDSFTHDHGYFVQTIPALQNSVDFLGRQIPMLKILQHGSTLLGGLVIVFAIYKLPTNKNENENVNLQYWAILAGLTLTI
;
A
#
# COMPACT_ATOMS: atom_id res chain seq x y z
N MET A 1 1.81 -13.49 -3.66
CA MET A 1 1.97 -12.06 -3.33
C MET A 1 2.00 -11.90 -1.84
N PRO A 2 2.89 -11.09 -1.27
CA PRO A 2 2.62 -10.47 0.01
C PRO A 2 1.27 -9.75 -0.09
N PHE A 3 0.58 -9.61 1.03
CA PHE A 3 -0.70 -8.88 1.02
C PHE A 3 -0.46 -7.42 0.59
N THR A 4 -1.20 -6.93 -0.41
CA THR A 4 -1.03 -5.61 -1.03
C THR A 4 -0.81 -4.50 0.00
N PHE A 5 -1.65 -4.47 1.06
CA PHE A 5 -1.54 -3.45 2.11
C PHE A 5 -0.35 -3.61 3.05
N SER A 6 0.51 -4.63 2.88
CA SER A 6 1.77 -4.74 3.61
C SER A 6 2.93 -4.00 2.91
N HIS A 7 2.83 -3.75 1.60
CA HIS A 7 3.87 -3.08 0.81
C HIS A 7 4.25 -1.67 1.28
N PRO A 8 3.33 -0.82 1.78
CA PRO A 8 3.72 0.47 2.34
C PRO A 8 4.78 0.40 3.43
N ALA A 9 4.92 -0.74 4.13
CA ALA A 9 5.91 -0.89 5.19
C ALA A 9 7.35 -0.62 4.72
N ILE A 10 7.70 -0.97 3.48
CA ILE A 10 9.07 -0.80 2.94
C ILE A 10 9.42 0.68 2.73
N VAL A 11 8.44 1.53 2.45
CA VAL A 11 8.64 2.96 2.19
C VAL A 11 8.49 3.82 3.44
N LEU A 12 7.91 3.31 4.53
CA LEU A 12 7.75 4.06 5.77
C LEU A 12 9.08 4.60 6.36
N PRO A 13 10.22 3.89 6.29
CA PRO A 13 11.49 4.45 6.75
C PRO A 13 11.89 5.75 6.04
N LEU A 14 11.45 5.98 4.80
CA LEU A 14 11.70 7.23 4.08
C LEU A 14 11.01 8.44 4.75
N THR A 15 10.03 8.21 5.62
CA THR A 15 9.36 9.28 6.38
C THR A 15 10.24 9.92 7.45
N PHE A 16 11.40 9.34 7.77
CA PHE A 16 12.43 9.96 8.62
C PHE A 16 13.27 11.02 7.89
N LEU A 17 13.20 11.06 6.55
CA LEU A 17 13.83 12.10 5.74
C LEU A 17 13.10 13.44 5.88
N PRO A 18 13.75 14.56 5.51
CA PRO A 18 13.09 15.86 5.49
C PRO A 18 11.80 15.86 4.66
N ARG A 19 10.71 16.39 5.20
CA ARG A 19 9.37 16.35 4.58
C ARG A 19 9.29 16.94 3.16
N GLN A 20 10.22 17.79 2.80
CA GLN A 20 10.31 18.37 1.45
C GLN A 20 10.83 17.38 0.38
N TRP A 21 11.38 16.24 0.80
CA TRP A 21 12.00 15.26 -0.11
C TRP A 21 11.06 14.14 -0.52
N PHE A 22 9.91 14.01 0.15
CA PHE A 22 8.96 12.95 -0.16
C PHE A 22 7.51 13.40 0.02
N SER A 23 6.61 12.72 -0.66
CA SER A 23 5.17 12.76 -0.41
C SER A 23 4.73 11.45 0.20
N LEU A 24 4.24 11.47 1.46
CA LEU A 24 3.73 10.26 2.11
C LEU A 24 2.61 9.61 1.27
N THR A 25 1.68 10.41 0.75
CA THR A 25 0.63 9.94 -0.15
C THR A 25 1.23 9.27 -1.39
N GLY A 26 2.23 9.91 -2.02
CA GLY A 26 2.89 9.35 -3.21
C GLY A 26 3.59 8.02 -2.91
N LEU A 27 4.32 7.92 -1.80
CA LEU A 27 5.01 6.70 -1.40
C LEU A 27 4.02 5.55 -1.11
N VAL A 28 2.99 5.82 -0.31
CA VAL A 28 2.01 4.78 0.09
C VAL A 28 1.18 4.34 -1.12
N ILE A 29 0.58 5.27 -1.87
CA ILE A 29 -0.24 4.92 -3.05
C ILE A 29 0.64 4.24 -4.11
N GLY A 30 1.83 4.77 -4.38
CA GLY A 30 2.76 4.15 -5.32
C GLY A 30 3.09 2.70 -4.94
N SER A 31 3.33 2.42 -3.65
CA SER A 31 3.61 1.05 -3.19
C SER A 31 2.40 0.09 -3.27
N LEU A 32 1.19 0.60 -3.49
CA LEU A 32 0.00 -0.21 -3.70
C LEU A 32 -0.36 -0.35 -5.19
N THR A 33 0.04 0.62 -6.01
CA THR A 33 -0.42 0.77 -7.40
C THR A 33 -0.17 -0.45 -8.29
N PRO A 34 0.98 -1.17 -8.23
CA PRO A 34 1.19 -2.33 -9.10
C PRO A 34 0.14 -3.43 -8.93
N ASP A 35 -0.37 -3.63 -7.73
CA ASP A 35 -1.43 -4.61 -7.47
C ASP A 35 -2.81 -4.15 -7.95
N PHE A 36 -3.00 -2.86 -8.22
CA PHE A 36 -4.30 -2.38 -8.73
C PHE A 36 -4.66 -2.93 -10.11
N GLU A 37 -3.70 -3.40 -10.89
CA GLU A 37 -4.00 -4.10 -12.14
C GLU A 37 -4.83 -5.36 -11.89
N TYR A 38 -4.58 -6.08 -10.78
CA TYR A 38 -5.37 -7.25 -10.40
C TYR A 38 -6.82 -6.89 -10.10
N PHE A 39 -7.04 -5.80 -9.37
CA PHE A 39 -8.39 -5.30 -9.06
C PHE A 39 -9.12 -4.85 -10.34
N LEU A 40 -8.44 -4.10 -11.22
CA LEU A 40 -9.03 -3.67 -12.49
C LEU A 40 -9.37 -4.84 -13.42
N ARG A 41 -8.60 -5.94 -13.36
CA ARG A 41 -8.85 -7.14 -14.17
C ARG A 41 -9.76 -8.14 -13.49
N MET A 42 -10.12 -7.93 -12.24
CA MET A 42 -10.87 -8.88 -11.41
C MET A 42 -10.24 -10.27 -11.40
N ARG A 43 -8.92 -10.38 -11.47
CA ARG A 43 -8.15 -11.63 -11.41
C ARG A 43 -6.68 -11.38 -11.11
N ILE A 44 -6.02 -12.38 -10.51
CA ILE A 44 -4.58 -12.35 -10.17
C ILE A 44 -3.76 -12.56 -11.46
N LYS A 45 -3.70 -11.52 -12.30
CA LYS A 45 -2.87 -11.47 -13.50
C LYS A 45 -2.45 -10.03 -13.80
N SER A 46 -1.15 -9.80 -13.87
CA SER A 46 -0.53 -8.54 -14.28
C SER A 46 0.13 -8.74 -15.66
N ASN A 47 -0.08 -7.77 -16.56
CA ASN A 47 0.59 -7.73 -17.84
C ASN A 47 1.49 -6.50 -17.95
N TYR A 48 1.23 -5.47 -17.15
CA TYR A 48 1.81 -4.14 -17.32
C TYR A 48 2.48 -3.63 -16.03
N SER A 49 1.77 -3.66 -14.92
CA SER A 49 2.15 -2.97 -13.69
C SER A 49 3.44 -3.49 -13.02
N HIS A 50 3.78 -4.78 -13.19
CA HIS A 50 4.98 -5.38 -12.60
C HIS A 50 6.17 -5.36 -13.56
N THR A 51 6.29 -4.33 -14.40
CA THR A 51 7.39 -4.15 -15.36
C THR A 51 8.05 -2.78 -15.17
N ILE A 52 9.31 -2.65 -15.56
CA ILE A 52 10.02 -1.37 -15.48
C ILE A 52 9.33 -0.30 -16.33
N ASP A 53 8.91 -0.65 -17.54
CA ASP A 53 8.17 0.28 -18.41
C ASP A 53 6.82 0.64 -17.81
N GLY A 54 6.14 -0.34 -17.19
CA GLY A 54 4.86 -0.17 -16.52
C GLY A 54 4.89 0.85 -15.39
N LEU A 55 6.03 1.02 -14.71
CA LEU A 55 6.20 2.07 -13.69
C LEU A 55 5.84 3.46 -14.21
N PHE A 56 6.18 3.75 -15.46
CA PHE A 56 6.02 5.10 -16.03
C PHE A 56 4.67 5.30 -16.73
N TRP A 57 4.21 4.33 -17.50
CA TRP A 57 3.01 4.53 -18.31
C TRP A 57 1.72 3.96 -17.68
N PHE A 58 1.84 3.05 -16.71
CA PHE A 58 0.71 2.45 -16.02
C PHE A 58 0.64 2.89 -14.55
N ASP A 59 1.68 2.57 -13.74
CA ASP A 59 1.67 2.79 -12.29
C ASP A 59 1.66 4.27 -11.93
N LEU A 60 2.47 5.09 -12.60
CA LEU A 60 2.53 6.52 -12.32
C LEU A 60 1.20 7.23 -12.61
N PRO A 61 0.59 7.14 -13.80
CA PRO A 61 -0.69 7.81 -14.05
C PRO A 61 -1.82 7.25 -13.18
N LEU A 62 -1.85 5.94 -12.93
CA LEU A 62 -2.83 5.33 -12.04
C LEU A 62 -2.60 5.79 -10.59
N GLY A 63 -1.37 5.84 -10.10
CA GLY A 63 -1.04 6.31 -8.77
C GLY A 63 -1.43 7.78 -8.56
N LEU A 64 -1.22 8.64 -9.55
CA LEU A 64 -1.71 10.02 -9.52
C LEU A 64 -3.24 10.06 -9.43
N LEU A 65 -3.93 9.32 -10.29
CA LEU A 65 -5.39 9.23 -10.28
C LEU A 65 -5.91 8.78 -8.92
N LEU A 66 -5.35 7.70 -8.36
CA LEU A 66 -5.73 7.18 -7.05
C LEU A 66 -5.48 8.18 -5.93
N ALA A 67 -4.38 8.96 -5.99
CA ALA A 67 -4.11 10.00 -5.01
C ALA A 67 -5.17 11.10 -5.04
N PHE A 68 -5.60 11.54 -6.23
CA PHE A 68 -6.68 12.52 -6.37
C PHE A 68 -8.03 11.96 -5.92
N ILE A 69 -8.37 10.74 -6.29
CA ILE A 69 -9.60 10.07 -5.85
C ILE A 69 -9.61 9.94 -4.33
N PHE A 70 -8.51 9.47 -3.74
CA PHE A 70 -8.42 9.30 -2.30
C PHE A 70 -8.67 10.63 -1.57
N HIS A 71 -7.91 11.67 -1.90
CA HIS A 71 -7.98 12.93 -1.16
C HIS A 71 -9.25 13.74 -1.41
N ASN A 72 -9.83 13.67 -2.60
CA ASN A 72 -10.99 14.52 -2.93
C ASN A 72 -12.34 13.80 -2.79
N ILE A 73 -12.34 12.45 -2.76
CA ILE A 73 -13.59 11.67 -2.73
C ILE A 73 -13.65 10.74 -1.51
N VAL A 74 -12.57 9.95 -1.28
CA VAL A 74 -12.62 8.83 -0.34
C VAL A 74 -12.27 9.26 1.08
N ARG A 75 -11.24 10.07 1.27
CA ARG A 75 -10.60 10.36 2.56
C ARG A 75 -11.59 10.78 3.64
N ASP A 76 -12.37 11.80 3.37
CA ASP A 76 -13.21 12.42 4.40
C ASP A 76 -14.34 11.46 4.79
N SER A 77 -15.01 10.83 3.80
CA SER A 77 -16.02 9.80 4.07
C SER A 77 -15.43 8.59 4.81
N LEU A 78 -14.25 8.12 4.42
CA LEU A 78 -13.60 7.01 5.12
C LEU A 78 -13.26 7.39 6.56
N PHE A 79 -12.62 8.54 6.79
CA PHE A 79 -12.16 8.95 8.11
C PHE A 79 -13.35 9.19 9.07
N ASP A 80 -14.50 9.69 8.57
CA ASP A 80 -15.71 9.89 9.37
C ASP A 80 -16.29 8.57 9.87
N ASN A 81 -16.13 7.50 9.13
CA ASN A 81 -16.72 6.20 9.43
C ASN A 81 -15.75 5.17 10.01
N LEU A 82 -14.46 5.53 10.24
CA LEU A 82 -13.51 4.64 10.91
C LEU A 82 -13.92 4.38 12.38
N PRO A 83 -13.55 3.20 12.93
CA PRO A 83 -13.60 2.97 14.37
C PRO A 83 -12.81 4.04 15.13
N THR A 84 -13.28 4.44 16.32
CA THR A 84 -12.75 5.56 17.11
C THR A 84 -11.24 5.52 17.28
N ILE A 85 -10.65 4.34 17.50
CA ILE A 85 -9.21 4.14 17.66
C ILE A 85 -8.44 4.60 16.41
N LEU A 86 -8.94 4.30 15.21
CA LEU A 86 -8.32 4.71 13.94
C LEU A 86 -8.69 6.16 13.61
N LYS A 87 -9.95 6.54 13.80
CA LYS A 87 -10.46 7.89 13.56
C LYS A 87 -9.64 8.93 14.29
N SER A 88 -9.38 8.72 15.60
CA SER A 88 -8.61 9.63 16.43
C SER A 88 -7.15 9.82 15.94
N ARG A 89 -6.56 8.81 15.29
CA ARG A 89 -5.19 8.84 14.76
C ARG A 89 -5.12 9.46 13.37
N PHE A 90 -6.09 9.17 12.52
CA PHE A 90 -6.15 9.71 11.16
C PHE A 90 -6.69 11.15 11.09
N SER A 91 -7.29 11.66 12.16
CA SER A 91 -7.79 13.04 12.24
C SER A 91 -6.73 14.09 11.90
N ALA A 92 -5.45 13.83 12.19
CA ALA A 92 -4.34 14.70 11.83
C ALA A 92 -4.19 14.97 10.32
N PHE A 93 -4.74 14.07 9.48
CA PHE A 93 -4.66 14.17 8.02
C PHE A 93 -5.91 14.79 7.38
N ARG A 94 -6.97 15.10 8.15
CA ARG A 94 -8.22 15.64 7.61
C ARG A 94 -8.06 16.99 6.92
N GLN A 95 -7.28 17.89 7.53
CA GLN A 95 -7.11 19.25 7.04
C GLN A 95 -6.02 19.37 5.97
N PHE A 96 -5.47 18.25 5.48
CA PHE A 96 -4.41 18.28 4.48
C PHE A 96 -4.96 18.75 3.13
N ASP A 97 -4.54 19.93 2.68
CA ASP A 97 -4.84 20.48 1.35
C ASP A 97 -4.00 19.75 0.29
N TRP A 98 -4.56 18.67 -0.25
CA TRP A 98 -3.92 17.90 -1.30
C TRP A 98 -3.70 18.68 -2.58
N ASN A 99 -4.72 19.42 -3.03
CA ASN A 99 -4.65 20.12 -4.32
C ASN A 99 -3.60 21.23 -4.31
N GLY A 100 -3.54 22.00 -3.22
CA GLY A 100 -2.50 22.99 -3.01
C GLY A 100 -1.11 22.38 -2.84
N HIS A 101 -1.02 21.25 -2.11
CA HIS A 101 0.23 20.50 -1.97
C HIS A 101 0.74 19.99 -3.32
N PHE A 102 -0.11 19.35 -4.13
CA PHE A 102 0.25 18.85 -5.44
C PHE A 102 0.73 19.95 -6.37
N LYS A 103 0.01 21.08 -6.44
CA LYS A 103 0.42 22.23 -7.26
C LYS A 103 1.82 22.74 -6.93
N ARG A 104 2.19 22.76 -5.65
CA ARG A 104 3.50 23.24 -5.20
C ARG A 104 4.62 22.18 -5.28
N ASN A 105 4.27 20.91 -5.18
CA ASN A 105 5.24 19.82 -5.00
C ASN A 105 5.02 18.64 -5.98
N TRP A 106 4.44 18.90 -7.17
CA TRP A 106 4.07 17.85 -8.11
C TRP A 106 5.23 16.91 -8.46
N LEU A 107 6.45 17.45 -8.60
CA LEU A 107 7.63 16.64 -8.89
C LEU A 107 7.97 15.68 -7.75
N VAL A 108 7.91 16.16 -6.50
CA VAL A 108 8.14 15.32 -5.31
C VAL A 108 7.07 14.23 -5.21
N VAL A 109 5.81 14.56 -5.49
CA VAL A 109 4.72 13.57 -5.51
C VAL A 109 4.96 12.52 -6.59
N THR A 110 5.30 12.92 -7.80
CA THR A 110 5.60 12.04 -8.93
C THR A 110 6.76 11.08 -8.61
N ILE A 111 7.87 11.62 -8.13
CA ILE A 111 9.03 10.80 -7.73
C ILE A 111 8.66 9.85 -6.58
N SER A 112 7.88 10.30 -5.61
CA SER A 112 7.44 9.45 -4.49
C SER A 112 6.55 8.29 -4.96
N ILE A 113 5.66 8.51 -5.93
CA ILE A 113 4.85 7.43 -6.53
C ILE A 113 5.76 6.40 -7.22
N LEU A 114 6.72 6.86 -8.01
CA LEU A 114 7.67 5.96 -8.70
C LEU A 114 8.51 5.17 -7.71
N ILE A 115 9.01 5.80 -6.64
CA ILE A 115 9.75 5.10 -5.57
C ILE A 115 8.86 4.06 -4.90
N GLY A 116 7.60 4.41 -4.59
CA GLY A 116 6.64 3.48 -4.02
C GLY A 116 6.41 2.27 -4.91
N ALA A 117 6.10 2.48 -6.20
CA ALA A 117 5.85 1.40 -7.16
C ALA A 117 7.11 0.55 -7.40
N ALA A 118 8.28 1.18 -7.54
CA ALA A 118 9.53 0.46 -7.66
C ALA A 118 9.86 -0.39 -6.43
N SER A 119 9.57 0.11 -5.22
CA SER A 119 9.77 -0.64 -3.97
C SER A 119 8.86 -1.87 -3.88
N HIS A 120 7.64 -1.78 -4.40
CA HIS A 120 6.71 -2.90 -4.51
C HIS A 120 7.30 -4.00 -5.41
N ILE A 121 7.66 -3.66 -6.65
CA ILE A 121 8.24 -4.61 -7.61
C ILE A 121 9.53 -5.22 -7.06
N PHE A 122 10.37 -4.42 -6.39
CA PHE A 122 11.58 -4.89 -5.73
C PHE A 122 11.27 -5.94 -4.66
N TRP A 123 10.29 -5.69 -3.79
CA TRP A 123 9.90 -6.64 -2.76
C TRP A 123 9.35 -7.94 -3.36
N ASP A 124 8.48 -7.81 -4.36
CA ASP A 124 7.87 -8.96 -5.04
C ASP A 124 8.88 -9.83 -5.75
N SER A 125 10.00 -9.26 -6.17
CA SER A 125 11.08 -10.02 -6.81
C SER A 125 11.74 -11.09 -5.93
N PHE A 126 11.52 -11.04 -4.59
CA PHE A 126 11.94 -12.07 -3.63
C PHE A 126 10.86 -13.10 -3.29
N THR A 127 9.61 -12.84 -3.66
CA THR A 127 8.45 -13.60 -3.15
C THR A 127 7.57 -14.20 -4.24
N HIS A 128 7.92 -13.99 -5.52
CA HIS A 128 7.20 -14.53 -6.66
C HIS A 128 8.07 -15.51 -7.46
N ASP A 129 7.45 -16.58 -7.99
CA ASP A 129 8.16 -17.62 -8.76
C ASP A 129 8.97 -17.05 -9.92
N HIS A 130 8.47 -16.01 -10.60
CA HIS A 130 9.14 -15.34 -11.72
C HIS A 130 9.96 -14.11 -11.30
N GLY A 131 10.06 -13.84 -9.98
CA GLY A 131 10.82 -12.71 -9.46
C GLY A 131 12.31 -12.84 -9.73
N TYR A 132 12.95 -11.73 -10.08
CA TYR A 132 14.38 -11.70 -10.44
C TYR A 132 15.27 -12.38 -9.38
N PHE A 133 15.09 -12.06 -8.10
CA PHE A 133 15.91 -12.64 -7.04
C PHE A 133 15.57 -14.11 -6.77
N VAL A 134 14.31 -14.51 -6.93
CA VAL A 134 13.95 -15.94 -6.83
C VAL A 134 14.63 -16.74 -7.92
N GLN A 135 14.72 -16.22 -9.14
CA GLN A 135 15.36 -16.90 -10.25
C GLN A 135 16.90 -16.92 -10.16
N THR A 136 17.51 -15.92 -9.49
CA THR A 136 18.97 -15.79 -9.43
C THR A 136 19.59 -16.33 -8.15
N ILE A 137 18.83 -16.44 -7.05
CA ILE A 137 19.32 -16.93 -5.75
C ILE A 137 18.82 -18.36 -5.53
N PRO A 138 19.69 -19.39 -5.67
CA PRO A 138 19.27 -20.80 -5.55
C PRO A 138 18.57 -21.14 -4.21
N ALA A 139 18.99 -20.48 -3.12
CA ALA A 139 18.40 -20.70 -1.81
C ALA A 139 16.89 -20.35 -1.76
N LEU A 140 16.41 -19.42 -2.58
CA LEU A 140 15.00 -19.02 -2.64
C LEU A 140 14.14 -20.03 -3.41
N GLN A 141 14.74 -20.85 -4.27
CA GLN A 141 14.08 -21.91 -5.04
C GLN A 141 13.92 -23.21 -4.24
N ASN A 142 14.70 -23.36 -3.16
CA ASN A 142 14.67 -24.54 -2.32
C ASN A 142 13.39 -24.61 -1.50
N SER A 143 13.03 -25.84 -1.09
CA SER A 143 11.99 -26.08 -0.10
C SER A 143 12.59 -26.43 1.25
N VAL A 144 11.91 -26.05 2.32
CA VAL A 144 12.26 -26.39 3.71
C VAL A 144 11.25 -27.42 4.20
N ASP A 145 11.73 -28.49 4.86
CA ASP A 145 10.85 -29.42 5.55
C ASP A 145 10.31 -28.77 6.82
N PHE A 146 9.00 -28.64 6.88
CA PHE A 146 8.31 -28.17 8.07
C PHE A 146 7.18 -29.17 8.41
N LEU A 147 7.35 -29.87 9.50
CA LEU A 147 6.40 -30.90 9.98
C LEU A 147 6.05 -31.96 8.91
N GLY A 148 7.06 -32.42 8.15
CA GLY A 148 6.89 -33.41 7.10
C GLY A 148 6.30 -32.87 5.78
N ARG A 149 6.21 -31.55 5.65
CA ARG A 149 5.76 -30.91 4.40
C ARG A 149 6.88 -30.07 3.80
N GLN A 150 7.10 -30.22 2.49
CA GLN A 150 8.05 -29.41 1.74
C GLN A 150 7.40 -28.05 1.39
N ILE A 151 7.83 -26.99 2.08
CA ILE A 151 7.33 -25.64 1.86
C ILE A 151 8.40 -24.85 1.08
N PRO A 152 8.08 -24.32 -0.11
CA PRO A 152 9.00 -23.47 -0.85
C PRO A 152 9.44 -22.24 -0.04
N MET A 153 10.74 -21.93 -0.03
CA MET A 153 11.30 -20.80 0.71
C MET A 153 10.63 -19.47 0.34
N LEU A 154 10.32 -19.26 -0.95
CA LEU A 154 9.61 -18.07 -1.41
C LEU A 154 8.23 -17.90 -0.75
N LYS A 155 7.52 -19.01 -0.42
CA LYS A 155 6.23 -18.95 0.29
C LYS A 155 6.39 -18.56 1.75
N ILE A 156 7.46 -19.03 2.38
CA ILE A 156 7.81 -18.62 3.75
C ILE A 156 8.10 -17.11 3.77
N LEU A 157 8.90 -16.61 2.81
CA LEU A 157 9.18 -15.19 2.68
C LEU A 157 7.91 -14.38 2.36
N GLN A 158 7.05 -14.88 1.49
CA GLN A 158 5.79 -14.24 1.14
C GLN A 158 4.87 -14.03 2.35
N HIS A 159 4.63 -15.08 3.14
CA HIS A 159 3.77 -14.99 4.32
C HIS A 159 4.46 -14.25 5.48
N GLY A 160 5.76 -14.48 5.66
CA GLY A 160 6.57 -13.78 6.67
C GLY A 160 6.60 -12.27 6.42
N SER A 161 6.81 -11.84 5.17
CA SER A 161 6.79 -10.42 4.82
C SER A 161 5.40 -9.80 4.90
N THR A 162 4.33 -10.55 4.61
CA THR A 162 2.95 -10.10 4.86
C THR A 162 2.73 -9.78 6.34
N LEU A 163 3.11 -10.70 7.22
CA LEU A 163 2.97 -10.52 8.67
C LEU A 163 3.83 -9.36 9.18
N LEU A 164 5.11 -9.36 8.81
CA LEU A 164 6.05 -8.31 9.24
C LEU A 164 5.62 -6.93 8.75
N GLY A 165 5.27 -6.81 7.47
CA GLY A 165 4.79 -5.56 6.87
C GLY A 165 3.50 -5.07 7.55
N GLY A 166 2.56 -5.97 7.81
CA GLY A 166 1.34 -5.65 8.56
C GLY A 166 1.63 -5.13 9.96
N LEU A 167 2.54 -5.79 10.72
CA LEU A 167 2.96 -5.34 12.05
C LEU A 167 3.63 -3.96 12.02
N VAL A 168 4.49 -3.69 11.04
CA VAL A 168 5.13 -2.38 10.87
C VAL A 168 4.09 -1.29 10.63
N ILE A 169 3.09 -1.55 9.79
CA ILE A 169 2.02 -0.59 9.51
C ILE A 169 1.16 -0.34 10.74
N VAL A 170 0.75 -1.40 11.44
CA VAL A 170 -0.01 -1.27 12.71
C VAL A 170 0.78 -0.44 13.72
N PHE A 171 2.09 -0.71 13.85
CA PHE A 171 2.96 0.06 14.74
C PHE A 171 3.07 1.53 14.30
N ALA A 172 3.22 1.80 13.01
CA ALA A 172 3.28 3.16 12.48
C ALA A 172 1.96 3.93 12.76
N ILE A 173 0.80 3.28 12.54
CA ILE A 173 -0.49 3.85 12.88
C ILE A 173 -0.62 4.08 14.38
N TYR A 174 -0.17 3.14 15.21
CA TYR A 174 -0.19 3.28 16.66
C TYR A 174 0.64 4.48 17.15
N LYS A 175 1.73 4.82 16.47
CA LYS A 175 2.59 5.97 16.78
C LYS A 175 2.03 7.32 16.32
N LEU A 176 0.98 7.35 15.50
CA LEU A 176 0.33 8.62 15.13
C LEU A 176 -0.25 9.33 16.36
N PRO A 177 -0.25 10.66 16.38
CA PRO A 177 -0.86 11.44 17.46
C PRO A 177 -2.36 11.13 17.54
N THR A 178 -2.89 11.07 18.76
CA THR A 178 -4.31 10.82 19.01
C THR A 178 -5.04 12.12 19.31
N ASN A 179 -6.17 12.34 18.65
CA ASN A 179 -7.13 13.38 19.00
C ASN A 179 -8.25 12.76 19.86
N LYS A 180 -8.36 13.18 21.12
CA LYS A 180 -9.33 12.63 22.07
C LYS A 180 -10.77 13.18 21.88
N ASN A 181 -10.94 14.18 21.04
CA ASN A 181 -12.24 14.85 20.85
C ASN A 181 -13.07 14.25 19.69
N GLU A 182 -12.69 13.09 19.17
CA GLU A 182 -13.44 12.44 18.08
C GLU A 182 -14.66 11.69 18.63
N ASN A 183 -15.82 11.87 17.95
CA ASN A 183 -17.05 11.19 18.30
C ASN A 183 -16.96 9.67 18.16
N GLU A 184 -17.55 8.93 19.09
CA GLU A 184 -17.47 7.47 19.16
C GLU A 184 -18.41 6.73 18.17
N ASN A 185 -19.22 7.43 17.39
CA ASN A 185 -20.22 6.81 16.55
C ASN A 185 -19.59 6.22 15.27
N VAL A 186 -19.56 4.89 15.18
CA VAL A 186 -19.27 4.16 13.94
C VAL A 186 -20.57 3.98 13.16
N ASN A 187 -20.61 4.45 11.92
CA ASN A 187 -21.77 4.26 11.05
C ASN A 187 -21.77 2.84 10.45
N LEU A 188 -22.51 1.94 11.06
CA LEU A 188 -22.64 0.55 10.59
C LEU A 188 -23.24 0.44 9.19
N GLN A 189 -24.12 1.36 8.79
CA GLN A 189 -24.72 1.37 7.44
C GLN A 189 -23.65 1.62 6.37
N TYR A 190 -22.71 2.53 6.62
CA TYR A 190 -21.57 2.76 5.72
C TYR A 190 -20.79 1.47 5.46
N TRP A 191 -20.44 0.75 6.51
CA TRP A 191 -19.67 -0.48 6.40
C TRP A 191 -20.47 -1.63 5.79
N ALA A 192 -21.78 -1.70 6.08
CA ALA A 192 -22.67 -2.69 5.46
C ALA A 192 -22.81 -2.47 3.94
N ILE A 193 -22.94 -1.21 3.50
CA ILE A 193 -22.98 -0.87 2.07
C ILE A 193 -21.64 -1.23 1.40
N LEU A 194 -20.52 -0.85 2.03
CA LEU A 194 -19.21 -1.14 1.49
C LEU A 194 -18.96 -2.65 1.36
N ALA A 195 -19.31 -3.43 2.41
CA ALA A 195 -19.21 -4.88 2.39
C ALA A 195 -20.13 -5.50 1.32
N GLY A 196 -21.37 -5.01 1.19
CA GLY A 196 -22.30 -5.45 0.15
C GLY A 196 -21.76 -5.22 -1.25
N LEU A 197 -21.20 -4.04 -1.53
CA LEU A 197 -20.57 -3.74 -2.82
C LEU A 197 -19.36 -4.63 -3.10
N THR A 198 -18.51 -4.93 -2.09
CA THR A 198 -17.34 -5.81 -2.28
C THR A 198 -17.71 -7.28 -2.50
N LEU A 199 -18.87 -7.73 -2.03
CA LEU A 199 -19.35 -9.10 -2.23
C LEU A 199 -20.07 -9.30 -3.57
N THR A 200 -20.48 -8.23 -4.24
CA THR A 200 -21.15 -8.28 -5.55
C THR A 200 -20.21 -8.15 -6.74
N ILE A 201 -18.94 -7.88 -6.48
CA ILE A 201 -17.84 -7.80 -7.44
C ILE A 201 -17.00 -9.08 -7.38
#